data_b8f17af7decb7a194b56cefa1499a2aa
#
_entry.id   b8f17af7decb7a194b56cefa1499a2aa
#
_cell.length_a   1.000
_cell.length_b   1.000
_cell.length_c   1.000
_cell.angle_alpha   90.00
_cell.angle_beta   90.00
_cell.angle_gamma   90.00
#
_symmetry.space_group_name_H-M   'P 1'
#
loop_
_entity.id
_entity.type
_entity.pdbx_description
1 polymer ?
#
loop_
_entity_poly.entity_id
_entity_poly.type
_entity_poly.pdbx_seq_one_letter_code
_entity_poly.pdbx_strand_id
1 'polypeptide(L)'
;MAKLIFDKGKRHISAENLFDEVKKDERKISMATIYNTLKQFTNLGLIREIVVDQNKSLYCNNNQSHYHLYIEDEGKVIDIPTQNIDLDIPSIPACLKLHDIDVIVRIRTLKDKNN
;
A
#
# COMPACT_ATOMS: atom_id res chain seq x y z
N MET A 1 -13.05 -12.52 3.09
CA MET A 1 -11.98 -11.50 3.16
C MET A 1 -11.60 -10.92 1.81
N ALA A 2 -11.50 -11.73 0.77
CA ALA A 2 -11.19 -11.24 -0.57
C ALA A 2 -12.20 -10.17 -1.05
N LYS A 3 -13.48 -10.34 -0.75
CA LYS A 3 -14.49 -9.37 -1.11
C LYS A 3 -14.23 -7.98 -0.50
N LEU A 4 -13.76 -7.94 0.74
CA LEU A 4 -13.47 -6.66 1.40
C LEU A 4 -12.29 -5.96 0.76
N ILE A 5 -11.35 -6.71 0.21
CA ILE A 5 -10.16 -6.15 -0.42
C ILE A 5 -10.47 -5.68 -1.85
N PHE A 6 -11.25 -6.44 -2.62
CA PHE A 6 -11.38 -6.22 -4.05
C PHE A 6 -12.71 -5.61 -4.49
N ASP A 7 -13.81 -5.91 -3.79
CA ASP A 7 -15.14 -5.51 -4.27
C ASP A 7 -15.49 -4.04 -4.00
N LYS A 8 -14.71 -3.36 -3.18
CA LYS A 8 -14.93 -1.94 -2.86
C LYS A 8 -14.17 -0.98 -3.77
N GLY A 9 -13.69 -1.47 -4.91
CA GLY A 9 -12.91 -0.67 -5.83
C GLY A 9 -11.45 -0.53 -5.39
N LYS A 10 -10.73 0.39 -6.02
CA LYS A 10 -9.33 0.63 -5.72
C LYS A 10 -9.20 1.29 -4.35
N ARG A 11 -8.36 0.72 -3.50
CA ARG A 11 -8.20 1.24 -2.14
C ARG A 11 -6.85 0.88 -1.56
N HIS A 12 -6.47 1.64 -0.54
CA HIS A 12 -5.32 1.34 0.29
C HIS A 12 -5.85 0.96 1.67
N ILE A 13 -5.44 -0.18 2.19
CA ILE A 13 -5.97 -0.68 3.45
C ILE A 13 -4.84 -1.19 4.33
N SER A 14 -4.92 -0.90 5.63
CA SER A 14 -4.04 -1.49 6.62
C SER A 14 -4.63 -2.81 7.12
N ALA A 15 -3.79 -3.65 7.73
CA ALA A 15 -4.28 -4.89 8.33
C ALA A 15 -5.29 -4.59 9.43
N GLU A 16 -5.07 -3.54 10.21
CA GLU A 16 -5.97 -3.14 11.29
C GLU A 16 -7.34 -2.72 10.75
N ASN A 17 -7.37 -1.95 9.67
CA ASN A 17 -8.62 -1.54 9.05
C ASN A 17 -9.39 -2.73 8.50
N LEU A 18 -8.67 -3.67 7.89
CA LEU A 18 -9.29 -4.89 7.37
C LEU A 18 -9.87 -5.74 8.52
N PHE A 19 -9.13 -5.82 9.61
CA PHE A 19 -9.60 -6.53 10.80
C PHE A 19 -10.91 -5.93 11.33
N ASP A 20 -10.98 -4.59 11.41
CA ASP A 20 -12.19 -3.91 11.86
C ASP A 20 -13.38 -4.16 10.92
N GLU A 21 -13.14 -4.17 9.60
CA GLU A 21 -14.19 -4.46 8.63
C GLU A 21 -14.69 -5.90 8.74
N VAL A 22 -13.79 -6.84 8.97
CA VAL A 22 -14.16 -8.25 9.17
C VAL A 22 -14.98 -8.42 10.43
N LYS A 23 -14.62 -7.70 11.50
CA LYS A 23 -15.39 -7.72 12.75
C LYS A 23 -16.83 -7.23 12.54
N LYS A 24 -17.01 -6.20 11.72
CA LYS A 24 -18.34 -5.67 11.43
C LYS A 24 -19.22 -6.70 10.72
N ASP A 25 -18.61 -7.60 9.96
CA ASP A 25 -19.32 -8.70 9.29
C ASP A 25 -19.57 -9.88 10.21
N GLU A 26 -19.32 -9.73 11.53
CA GLU A 26 -19.53 -10.73 12.57
C GLU A 26 -18.72 -12.01 12.36
N ARG A 27 -17.65 -11.95 11.58
CA ARG A 27 -16.76 -13.08 11.39
C ARG A 27 -15.68 -13.10 12.48
N LYS A 28 -15.42 -14.29 12.98
CA LYS A 28 -14.38 -14.48 13.99
C LYS A 28 -13.07 -14.83 13.28
N ILE A 29 -12.27 -13.83 12.99
CA ILE A 29 -10.97 -14.00 12.35
C ILE A 29 -9.92 -13.31 13.21
N SER A 30 -8.79 -13.97 13.43
CA SER A 30 -7.70 -13.40 14.21
C SER A 30 -6.86 -12.45 13.36
N MET A 31 -6.12 -11.55 14.02
CA MET A 31 -5.17 -10.69 13.33
C MET A 31 -4.11 -11.50 12.57
N ALA A 32 -3.68 -12.62 13.15
CA ALA A 32 -2.71 -13.49 12.48
C ALA A 32 -3.24 -13.99 11.15
N THR A 33 -4.51 -14.37 11.07
CA THR A 33 -5.14 -14.79 9.82
C THR A 33 -5.19 -13.65 8.81
N ILE A 34 -5.50 -12.42 9.27
CA ILE A 34 -5.49 -11.24 8.42
C ILE A 34 -4.11 -11.03 7.80
N TYR A 35 -3.06 -11.03 8.62
CA TYR A 35 -1.69 -10.85 8.12
C TYR A 35 -1.27 -11.95 7.17
N ASN A 36 -1.61 -13.21 7.48
CA ASN A 36 -1.27 -14.33 6.61
C ASN A 36 -1.96 -14.22 5.25
N THR A 37 -3.22 -13.81 5.22
CA THR A 37 -3.97 -13.63 3.99
C THR A 37 -3.37 -12.51 3.14
N LEU A 38 -3.05 -11.38 3.76
CA LEU A 38 -2.44 -10.25 3.07
C LEU A 38 -1.08 -10.65 2.49
N LYS A 39 -0.30 -11.41 3.25
CA LYS A 39 0.99 -11.90 2.78
C LYS A 39 0.84 -12.84 1.57
N GLN A 40 -0.12 -13.75 1.60
CA GLN A 40 -0.39 -14.65 0.49
C GLN A 40 -0.79 -13.87 -0.76
N PHE A 41 -1.68 -12.89 -0.62
CA PHE A 41 -2.13 -12.08 -1.75
C PHE A 41 -0.99 -11.24 -2.32
N THR A 42 -0.13 -10.72 -1.47
CA THR A 42 1.05 -9.99 -1.90
C THR A 42 1.99 -10.90 -2.68
N ASN A 43 2.25 -12.10 -2.18
CA ASN A 43 3.14 -13.07 -2.84
C ASN A 43 2.59 -13.51 -4.19
N LEU A 44 1.27 -13.55 -4.34
CA LEU A 44 0.61 -13.91 -5.59
C LEU A 44 0.50 -12.73 -6.56
N GLY A 45 0.92 -11.54 -6.15
CA GLY A 45 0.84 -10.36 -7.00
C GLY A 45 -0.56 -9.76 -7.12
N LEU A 46 -1.49 -10.16 -6.27
CA LEU A 46 -2.86 -9.65 -6.30
C LEU A 46 -2.99 -8.29 -5.65
N ILE A 47 -2.15 -8.03 -4.66
CA ILE A 47 -2.05 -6.72 -3.99
C ILE A 47 -0.58 -6.39 -3.82
N ARG A 48 -0.31 -5.14 -3.50
CA ARG A 48 1.06 -4.67 -3.26
C ARG A 48 1.15 -4.08 -1.86
N GLU A 49 2.17 -4.49 -1.12
CA GLU A 49 2.46 -3.90 0.18
C GLU A 49 3.26 -2.62 0.01
N ILE A 50 2.84 -1.56 0.69
CA ILE A 50 3.54 -0.28 0.73
C ILE A 50 4.01 -0.08 2.16
N VAL A 51 5.31 -0.15 2.39
CA VAL A 51 5.87 0.08 3.73
C VAL A 51 6.02 1.59 3.90
N VAL A 52 5.12 2.20 4.67
CA VAL A 52 5.11 3.66 4.83
C VAL A 52 5.91 4.11 6.04
N ASP A 53 6.14 3.22 7.00
CA ASP A 53 6.94 3.50 8.19
C ASP A 53 7.50 2.17 8.71
N GLN A 54 8.37 2.23 9.73
CA GLN A 54 9.05 1.04 10.24
C GLN A 54 8.11 -0.10 10.61
N ASN A 55 6.96 0.24 11.22
CA ASN A 55 6.01 -0.75 11.70
C ASN A 55 4.64 -0.60 11.04
N LYS A 56 4.57 0.09 9.90
CA LYS A 56 3.29 0.36 9.27
C LYS A 56 3.35 0.07 7.79
N SER A 57 2.46 -0.80 7.34
CA SER A 57 2.28 -1.11 5.93
C SER A 57 0.83 -0.87 5.54
N LEU A 58 0.65 -0.41 4.31
CA LEU A 58 -0.64 -0.35 3.65
C LEU A 58 -0.61 -1.31 2.48
N TYR A 59 -1.77 -1.81 2.12
CA TYR A 59 -1.90 -2.75 1.01
C TYR A 59 -2.77 -2.13 -0.06
N CYS A 60 -2.24 -2.08 -1.28
CA CYS A 60 -2.89 -1.48 -2.42
C CYS A 60 -3.43 -2.57 -3.33
N ASN A 61 -4.71 -2.49 -3.68
CA ASN A 61 -5.33 -3.44 -4.60
C ASN A 61 -5.33 -2.95 -6.04
N ASN A 62 -4.69 -1.81 -6.33
CA ASN A 62 -4.53 -1.31 -7.68
C ASN A 62 -3.32 -1.97 -8.33
N ASN A 63 -3.55 -2.84 -9.30
CA ASN A 63 -2.48 -3.59 -9.95
C ASN A 63 -1.92 -2.89 -11.19
N GLN A 64 -2.36 -1.68 -11.51
CA GLN A 64 -1.76 -0.87 -12.56
C GLN A 64 -0.49 -0.21 -12.04
N SER A 65 0.48 0.02 -12.94
CA SER A 65 1.72 0.69 -12.56
C SER A 65 1.44 2.10 -12.06
N HIS A 66 1.88 2.40 -10.86
CA HIS A 66 1.71 3.71 -10.25
C HIS A 66 2.71 3.87 -9.11
N TYR A 67 2.90 5.13 -8.70
CA TYR A 67 3.65 5.48 -7.50
C TYR A 67 2.67 5.95 -6.44
N HIS A 68 3.18 6.30 -5.27
CA HIS A 68 2.33 6.64 -4.14
C HIS A 68 2.73 7.97 -3.54
N LEU A 69 1.74 8.78 -3.20
CA LEU A 69 1.89 9.99 -2.42
C LEU A 69 1.37 9.68 -1.01
N TYR A 70 2.24 9.77 -0.02
CA TYR A 70 1.86 9.47 1.36
C TYR A 70 1.75 10.76 2.16
N ILE A 71 0.54 11.06 2.64
CA ILE A 71 0.29 12.23 3.50
C ILE A 71 0.51 11.77 4.92
N GLU A 72 1.68 12.10 5.46
CA GLU A 72 2.17 11.52 6.71
C GLU A 72 1.27 11.83 7.91
N ASP A 73 0.81 13.07 8.02
CA ASP A 73 -0.01 13.48 9.16
C ASP A 73 -1.46 13.04 9.06
N GLU A 74 -1.92 12.63 7.90
CA GLU A 74 -3.27 12.12 7.72
C GLU A 74 -3.32 10.60 7.59
N GLY A 75 -2.18 9.96 7.37
CA GLY A 75 -2.11 8.51 7.16
C GLY A 75 -2.79 8.05 5.89
N LYS A 76 -2.87 8.91 4.87
CA LYS A 76 -3.53 8.61 3.60
C LYS A 76 -2.54 8.42 2.49
N VAL A 77 -2.88 7.52 1.55
CA VAL A 77 -2.08 7.27 0.36
C VAL A 77 -2.92 7.57 -0.88
N ILE A 78 -2.32 8.28 -1.82
CA ILE A 78 -2.92 8.61 -3.10
C ILE A 78 -2.04 8.04 -4.20
N ASP A 79 -2.66 7.43 -5.21
CA ASP A 79 -1.94 6.91 -6.36
C ASP A 79 -1.49 8.04 -7.28
N ILE A 80 -0.24 7.98 -7.74
CA ILE A 80 0.32 8.92 -8.71
C ILE A 80 0.63 8.16 -9.99
N PRO A 81 0.14 8.60 -11.16
CA PRO A 81 0.53 7.98 -12.43
C PRO A 81 2.04 8.01 -12.62
N THR A 82 2.61 6.95 -13.15
CA THR A 82 4.07 6.86 -13.32
C THR A 82 4.63 7.94 -14.23
N GLN A 83 3.84 8.44 -15.18
CA GLN A 83 4.30 9.49 -16.09
C GLN A 83 4.48 10.84 -15.40
N ASN A 84 3.97 11.02 -14.19
CA ASN A 84 4.13 12.28 -13.44
C ASN A 84 5.50 12.40 -12.76
N ILE A 85 6.27 11.33 -12.73
CA ILE A 85 7.59 11.30 -12.09
C ILE A 85 8.61 10.71 -13.05
N ASP A 86 9.67 11.47 -13.34
CA ASP A 86 10.79 10.97 -14.13
C ASP A 86 11.83 10.37 -13.19
N LEU A 87 12.24 9.14 -13.49
CA LEU A 87 13.26 8.45 -12.72
C LEU A 87 14.45 8.11 -13.59
N ASP A 88 15.65 8.41 -13.07
CA ASP A 88 16.89 7.92 -13.66
C ASP A 88 17.24 6.59 -13.02
N ILE A 89 17.12 5.52 -13.81
CA ILE A 89 17.42 4.18 -13.32
C ILE A 89 18.87 3.87 -13.64
N PRO A 90 19.69 3.54 -12.62
CA PRO A 90 21.09 3.20 -12.87
C PRO A 90 21.20 1.92 -13.69
N SER A 91 22.35 1.74 -14.33
CA SER A 91 22.64 0.52 -15.06
C SER A 91 22.63 -0.68 -14.11
N ILE A 92 21.97 -1.74 -14.54
CA ILE A 92 21.87 -2.97 -13.74
C ILE A 92 22.97 -3.92 -14.21
N PRO A 93 23.82 -4.45 -13.30
CA PRO A 93 24.80 -5.45 -13.66
C PRO A 93 24.17 -6.65 -14.38
N ALA A 94 24.93 -7.25 -15.32
CA ALA A 94 24.38 -8.32 -16.16
C ALA A 94 23.91 -9.54 -15.38
N CYS A 95 24.45 -9.77 -14.18
CA CYS A 95 24.07 -10.89 -13.33
C CYS A 95 22.84 -10.62 -12.47
N LEU A 96 22.30 -9.39 -12.51
CA LEU A 96 21.15 -8.98 -11.71
C LEU A 96 20.00 -8.61 -12.63
N LYS A 97 18.80 -8.67 -12.08
CA LYS A 97 17.59 -8.34 -12.81
C LYS A 97 16.75 -7.36 -12.00
N LEU A 98 16.30 -6.30 -12.65
CA LEU A 98 15.36 -5.39 -12.00
C LEU A 98 14.04 -6.11 -11.77
N HIS A 99 13.64 -6.19 -10.51
CA HIS A 99 12.37 -6.81 -10.13
C HIS A 99 11.24 -5.80 -10.09
N ASP A 100 11.45 -4.68 -9.42
CA ASP A 100 10.41 -3.68 -9.24
C ASP A 100 11.01 -2.36 -8.79
N ILE A 101 10.23 -1.29 -8.93
CA ILE A 101 10.60 0.03 -8.44
C ILE A 101 9.41 0.58 -7.66
N ASP A 102 9.67 0.94 -6.41
CA ASP A 102 8.68 1.60 -5.56
C ASP A 102 9.10 3.03 -5.33
N VAL A 103 8.17 3.96 -5.51
CA VAL A 103 8.39 5.36 -5.20
C VAL A 103 7.30 5.82 -4.27
N ILE A 104 7.69 6.37 -3.14
CA ILE A 104 6.77 6.95 -2.17
C ILE A 104 7.20 8.39 -1.95
N VAL A 105 6.33 9.31 -2.33
CA VAL A 105 6.55 10.73 -2.10
C VAL A 105 5.87 11.07 -0.77
N ARG A 106 6.67 11.48 0.20
CA ARG A 106 6.17 11.79 1.54
C ARG A 106 5.89 13.26 1.64
N ILE A 107 4.68 13.60 1.99
CA ILE A 107 4.28 14.99 2.19
C ILE A 107 3.58 15.14 3.53
N ARG A 108 3.48 16.36 3.97
CA ARG A 108 2.74 16.72 5.18
C ARG A 108 1.80 17.84 4.84
N THR A 109 0.67 17.89 5.52
CA THR A 109 -0.26 18.99 5.37
C THR A 109 0.42 20.30 5.79
N LEU A 110 0.28 21.34 4.99
CA LEU A 110 0.81 22.62 5.34
C LEU A 110 0.01 23.17 6.53
N LYS A 111 0.66 23.25 7.68
CA LYS A 111 0.00 23.74 8.89
C LYS A 111 0.19 25.24 9.00
N ASP A 112 -0.83 25.90 9.55
CA ASP A 112 -0.72 27.29 9.88
C ASP A 112 0.46 27.51 10.83
N LYS A 113 1.16 28.62 10.68
CA LYS A 113 2.34 28.91 11.49
C LYS A 113 2.02 29.06 12.98
N ASN A 114 0.77 29.24 13.32
CA ASN A 114 0.34 29.31 14.70
C ASN A 114 0.21 27.95 15.36
N ASN A 115 0.45 26.92 14.62
CA ASN A 115 0.35 25.55 15.11
C ASN A 115 1.69 25.03 15.57
#